data_d669585149b42e18cd91cd04ca41e984
#
_entry.id   d669585149b42e18cd91cd04ca41e984
#
_cell.length_a   1.000
_cell.length_b   1.000
_cell.length_c   1.000
_cell.angle_alpha   90.00
_cell.angle_beta   90.00
_cell.angle_gamma   90.00
#
_symmetry.space_group_name_H-M   'P 1'
#
loop_
_entity.id
_entity.type
_entity.pdbx_description
1 polymer ?
#
loop_
_entity_poly.entity_id
_entity_poly.type
_entity_poly.pdbx_seq_one_letter_code
_entity_poly.pdbx_strand_id
1 'polypeptide(L)'
;MKKMTIALLFSLPALTFQLVPVQAEPLYSLRGNVGIDELSEMIPNRRAMAVDGGIEVTFEDQPPMIPHGIDQTRITLNENSCLSCHGKAYSKTENATKPPKSHYMTRDGKKLKKVSTGRYFCTQCHVHQAYKAPLVENTFKN
;
A
#
# COMPACT_ATOMS: atom_id res chain seq x y z
N MET A 1 -73.19 35.09 -56.35
CA MET A 1 -72.74 34.10 -55.35
C MET A 1 -71.23 34.14 -55.30
N LYS A 2 -70.66 34.77 -54.25
CA LYS A 2 -69.18 34.89 -54.05
C LYS A 2 -68.70 33.77 -53.17
N LYS A 3 -67.85 32.88 -53.70
CA LYS A 3 -67.20 31.84 -52.95
C LYS A 3 -66.05 32.42 -52.13
N MET A 4 -66.13 32.31 -50.81
CA MET A 4 -65.11 32.77 -49.86
C MET A 4 -64.22 31.54 -49.55
N THR A 5 -62.96 31.59 -49.97
CA THR A 5 -61.97 30.56 -49.72
C THR A 5 -61.25 30.92 -48.42
N ILE A 6 -61.47 30.08 -47.37
CA ILE A 6 -60.76 30.25 -46.10
C ILE A 6 -59.42 29.48 -46.18
N ALA A 7 -58.31 30.20 -46.18
CA ALA A 7 -56.97 29.61 -46.10
C ALA A 7 -56.65 29.36 -44.62
N LEU A 8 -56.53 28.10 -44.23
CA LEU A 8 -56.08 27.69 -42.91
C LEU A 8 -54.57 27.72 -42.88
N LEU A 9 -54.00 28.72 -42.19
CA LEU A 9 -52.58 28.82 -41.92
C LEU A 9 -52.23 27.87 -40.76
N PHE A 10 -51.61 26.72 -41.06
CA PHE A 10 -50.96 25.85 -40.07
C PHE A 10 -49.65 26.46 -39.63
N SER A 11 -49.61 27.04 -38.44
CA SER A 11 -48.35 27.45 -37.81
C SER A 11 -47.71 26.22 -37.14
N LEU A 12 -46.64 25.63 -37.73
CA LEU A 12 -45.79 24.67 -37.08
C LEU A 12 -45.01 25.36 -35.96
N PRO A 13 -45.08 24.89 -34.69
CA PRO A 13 -44.15 25.36 -33.67
C PRO A 13 -42.74 24.90 -34.00
N ALA A 14 -41.85 25.82 -34.25
CA ALA A 14 -40.41 25.52 -34.40
C ALA A 14 -39.89 25.09 -33.03
N LEU A 15 -39.65 23.75 -32.89
CA LEU A 15 -38.99 23.18 -31.72
C LEU A 15 -37.53 23.59 -31.76
N THR A 16 -37.18 24.65 -31.06
CA THR A 16 -35.77 25.08 -30.91
C THR A 16 -35.12 24.09 -29.93
N PHE A 17 -34.33 23.17 -30.48
CA PHE A 17 -33.49 22.26 -29.70
C PHE A 17 -32.34 23.09 -29.11
N GLN A 18 -32.44 23.44 -27.84
CA GLN A 18 -31.36 24.11 -27.13
C GLN A 18 -30.26 23.09 -26.83
N LEU A 19 -29.15 23.18 -27.53
CA LEU A 19 -27.93 22.46 -27.24
C LEU A 19 -27.36 23.04 -25.93
N VAL A 20 -27.62 22.37 -24.81
CA VAL A 20 -26.95 22.66 -23.55
C VAL A 20 -25.50 22.15 -23.71
N PRO A 21 -24.49 23.02 -23.58
CA PRO A 21 -23.11 22.58 -23.63
C PRO A 21 -22.88 21.62 -22.46
N VAL A 22 -22.56 20.35 -22.77
CA VAL A 22 -22.07 19.41 -21.79
C VAL A 22 -20.66 19.85 -21.38
N GLN A 23 -20.55 20.46 -20.23
CA GLN A 23 -19.24 20.72 -19.65
C GLN A 23 -18.69 19.40 -19.10
N ALA A 24 -17.64 18.90 -19.74
CA ALA A 24 -16.92 17.76 -19.22
C ALA A 24 -16.26 18.16 -17.88
N GLU A 25 -16.55 17.40 -16.83
CA GLU A 25 -15.84 17.54 -15.56
C GLU A 25 -14.34 17.34 -15.80
N PRO A 26 -13.48 18.13 -15.15
CA PRO A 26 -12.04 17.98 -15.30
C PRO A 26 -11.62 16.58 -14.86
N LEU A 27 -10.92 15.87 -15.74
CA LEU A 27 -10.35 14.55 -15.44
C LEU A 27 -9.20 14.73 -14.44
N TYR A 28 -9.44 14.36 -13.21
CA TYR A 28 -8.40 14.29 -12.17
C TYR A 28 -7.64 12.98 -12.30
N SER A 29 -6.35 13.07 -12.53
CA SER A 29 -5.46 11.90 -12.42
C SER A 29 -5.15 11.61 -10.96
N LEU A 30 -4.70 10.39 -10.63
CA LEU A 30 -4.17 10.04 -9.30
C LEU A 30 -2.93 10.88 -8.93
N ARG A 31 -2.35 11.60 -9.88
CA ARG A 31 -1.24 12.55 -9.69
C ARG A 31 -1.73 13.98 -9.40
N GLY A 32 -3.04 14.22 -9.29
CA GLY A 32 -3.62 15.54 -9.18
C GLY A 32 -3.49 16.35 -10.47
N ASN A 33 -3.12 17.63 -10.37
CA ASN A 33 -2.98 18.55 -11.51
C ASN A 33 -1.59 18.52 -12.18
N VAL A 34 -0.75 17.53 -11.86
CA VAL A 34 0.58 17.39 -12.44
C VAL A 34 0.47 16.83 -13.85
N GLY A 35 1.06 17.50 -14.84
CA GLY A 35 1.11 17.03 -16.24
C GLY A 35 1.79 15.67 -16.37
N ILE A 36 1.46 14.92 -17.42
CA ILE A 36 2.00 13.57 -17.62
C ILE A 36 3.52 13.57 -17.90
N ASP A 37 4.02 14.66 -18.44
CA ASP A 37 5.42 14.95 -18.76
C ASP A 37 6.19 15.61 -17.62
N GLU A 38 5.50 16.03 -16.55
CA GLU A 38 6.11 16.62 -15.38
C GLU A 38 6.47 15.56 -14.34
N LEU A 39 7.55 15.82 -13.58
CA LEU A 39 7.91 14.98 -12.44
C LEU A 39 6.91 15.19 -11.31
N SER A 40 6.41 14.08 -10.75
CA SER A 40 5.59 14.15 -9.54
C SER A 40 6.42 14.66 -8.36
N GLU A 41 5.77 15.42 -7.49
CA GLU A 41 6.38 15.80 -6.23
C GLU A 41 6.81 14.53 -5.46
N MET A 42 8.04 14.53 -4.97
CA MET A 42 8.53 13.41 -4.13
C MET A 42 7.75 13.42 -2.82
N ILE A 43 7.01 12.35 -2.59
CA ILE A 43 6.36 12.13 -1.29
C ILE A 43 7.47 11.94 -0.24
N PRO A 44 7.50 12.77 0.81
CA PRO A 44 8.53 12.62 1.85
C PRO A 44 8.42 11.24 2.50
N ASN A 45 9.57 10.58 2.68
CA ASN A 45 9.63 9.33 3.40
C ASN A 45 9.06 9.49 4.81
N ARG A 46 8.07 8.71 5.12
CA ARG A 46 7.49 8.72 6.47
C ARG A 46 8.45 8.03 7.43
N ARG A 47 8.66 8.66 8.58
CA ARG A 47 9.46 8.08 9.63
C ARG A 47 8.89 6.72 10.06
N ALA A 48 9.74 5.71 10.15
CA ALA A 48 9.36 4.41 10.68
C ALA A 48 9.01 4.53 12.17
N MET A 49 8.00 3.80 12.59
CA MET A 49 7.64 3.68 14.01
C MET A 49 8.77 2.93 14.74
N ALA A 50 9.22 3.49 15.87
CA ALA A 50 10.15 2.84 16.78
C ALA A 50 9.47 2.73 18.14
N VAL A 51 9.25 1.49 18.60
CA VAL A 51 8.57 1.19 19.88
C VAL A 51 9.28 0.05 20.60
N ASP A 52 9.38 0.15 21.90
CA ASP A 52 9.86 -0.93 22.73
C ASP A 52 8.77 -1.99 22.92
N GLY A 53 9.17 -3.27 22.93
CA GLY A 53 8.25 -4.40 23.12
C GLY A 53 7.52 -4.89 21.87
N GLY A 54 7.71 -4.22 20.73
CA GLY A 54 7.10 -4.62 19.46
C GLY A 54 5.79 -3.90 19.13
N ILE A 55 5.23 -4.24 17.98
CA ILE A 55 3.96 -3.69 17.47
C ILE A 55 2.91 -4.80 17.57
N GLU A 56 1.74 -4.48 18.09
CA GLU A 56 0.63 -5.41 18.22
C GLU A 56 0.20 -5.98 16.87
N VAL A 57 -0.09 -7.28 16.86
CA VAL A 57 -0.65 -7.96 15.68
C VAL A 57 -2.13 -7.63 15.51
N THR A 58 -2.62 -7.70 14.28
CA THR A 58 -4.02 -7.38 13.92
C THR A 58 -4.79 -8.59 13.41
N PHE A 59 -4.13 -9.73 13.24
CA PHE A 59 -4.73 -11.01 12.85
C PHE A 59 -3.85 -12.18 13.32
N GLU A 60 -4.46 -13.36 13.35
CA GLU A 60 -3.80 -14.61 13.72
C GLU A 60 -2.64 -14.94 12.77
N ASP A 61 -1.54 -15.48 13.31
CA ASP A 61 -0.33 -15.83 12.56
C ASP A 61 0.35 -14.67 11.80
N GLN A 62 0.00 -13.43 12.09
CA GLN A 62 0.68 -12.28 11.50
C GLN A 62 2.18 -12.32 11.81
N PRO A 63 3.05 -12.22 10.78
CA PRO A 63 4.47 -12.01 11.04
C PRO A 63 4.69 -10.76 11.88
N PRO A 64 5.48 -10.81 12.96
CA PRO A 64 5.76 -9.63 13.77
C PRO A 64 6.23 -8.46 12.93
N MET A 65 5.63 -7.30 13.12
CA MET A 65 6.03 -6.07 12.45
C MET A 65 7.36 -5.57 12.99
N ILE A 66 8.13 -4.86 12.17
CA ILE A 66 9.45 -4.35 12.56
C ILE A 66 9.26 -3.09 13.41
N PRO A 67 9.66 -3.09 14.70
CA PRO A 67 9.45 -1.98 15.62
C PRO A 67 10.59 -0.95 15.62
N HIS A 68 11.46 -0.95 14.62
CA HIS A 68 12.59 -0.04 14.50
C HIS A 68 12.83 0.37 13.05
N GLY A 69 13.65 1.40 12.80
CA GLY A 69 14.01 1.83 11.46
C GLY A 69 14.83 0.78 10.71
N ILE A 70 14.64 0.70 9.40
CA ILE A 70 15.34 -0.22 8.50
C ILE A 70 16.00 0.49 7.32
N ASP A 71 16.15 1.80 7.38
CA ASP A 71 16.67 2.64 6.29
C ASP A 71 18.10 2.24 5.85
N GLN A 72 18.89 1.69 6.77
CA GLN A 72 20.26 1.20 6.52
C GLN A 72 20.29 -0.32 6.25
N THR A 73 19.15 -0.97 6.12
CA THR A 73 19.07 -2.42 5.98
C THR A 73 19.26 -2.84 4.53
N ARG A 74 20.15 -3.79 4.30
CA ARG A 74 20.39 -4.40 2.99
C ARG A 74 20.15 -5.90 3.04
N ILE A 75 19.38 -6.40 2.10
CA ILE A 75 19.20 -7.84 1.87
C ILE A 75 19.50 -8.13 0.40
N THR A 76 20.53 -8.91 0.15
CA THR A 76 20.94 -9.38 -1.17
C THR A 76 21.12 -10.90 -1.12
N LEU A 77 21.49 -11.53 -2.23
CA LEU A 77 21.80 -12.96 -2.23
C LEU A 77 23.00 -13.33 -1.34
N ASN A 78 23.93 -12.39 -1.15
CA ASN A 78 25.17 -12.61 -0.42
C ASN A 78 25.18 -11.99 0.98
N GLU A 79 24.29 -11.07 1.25
CA GLU A 79 24.25 -10.29 2.50
C GLU A 79 22.81 -10.15 3.00
N ASN A 80 22.65 -10.25 4.31
CA ASN A 80 21.39 -9.99 4.98
C ASN A 80 21.67 -9.29 6.32
N SER A 81 21.54 -7.96 6.33
CA SER A 81 21.84 -7.13 7.50
C SER A 81 20.94 -7.44 8.70
N CYS A 82 19.72 -7.95 8.48
CA CYS A 82 18.83 -8.35 9.59
C CYS A 82 19.48 -9.47 10.43
N LEU A 83 20.21 -10.37 9.78
CA LEU A 83 20.84 -11.52 10.45
C LEU A 83 22.11 -11.13 11.21
N SER A 84 22.66 -9.93 11.01
CA SER A 84 23.80 -9.46 11.82
C SER A 84 23.40 -9.21 13.27
N CYS A 85 22.14 -8.85 13.52
CA CYS A 85 21.59 -8.75 14.88
C CYS A 85 20.67 -9.94 15.21
N HIS A 86 19.71 -10.27 14.34
CA HIS A 86 18.70 -11.32 14.59
C HIS A 86 19.22 -12.75 14.35
N GLY A 87 20.39 -12.91 13.74
CA GLY A 87 20.95 -14.24 13.46
C GLY A 87 21.22 -15.04 14.73
N LYS A 88 21.17 -16.37 14.60
CA LYS A 88 21.36 -17.30 15.72
C LYS A 88 22.66 -17.06 16.51
N ALA A 89 23.71 -16.60 15.84
CA ALA A 89 25.02 -16.34 16.45
C ALA A 89 25.06 -15.00 17.22
N TYR A 90 24.27 -14.03 16.82
CA TYR A 90 24.37 -12.63 17.28
C TYR A 90 23.20 -12.17 18.14
N SER A 91 22.02 -12.78 17.99
CA SER A 91 20.80 -12.30 18.64
C SER A 91 20.91 -12.12 20.15
N LYS A 92 21.73 -12.91 20.83
CA LYS A 92 21.93 -12.79 22.28
C LYS A 92 22.81 -11.59 22.63
N THR A 93 23.88 -11.34 21.87
CA THR A 93 24.82 -10.21 22.07
C THR A 93 24.19 -8.88 21.70
N GLU A 94 23.39 -8.90 20.61
CA GLU A 94 22.69 -7.72 20.09
C GLU A 94 21.34 -7.46 20.79
N ASN A 95 20.99 -8.26 21.78
CA ASN A 95 19.68 -8.20 22.45
C ASN A 95 18.50 -8.18 21.46
N ALA A 96 18.62 -8.96 20.38
CA ALA A 96 17.64 -9.01 19.30
C ALA A 96 16.85 -10.32 19.32
N THR A 97 15.59 -10.26 18.93
CA THR A 97 14.72 -11.44 18.85
C THR A 97 15.23 -12.40 17.76
N LYS A 98 15.53 -13.62 18.14
CA LYS A 98 15.97 -14.64 17.20
C LYS A 98 14.79 -15.21 16.41
N PRO A 99 14.93 -15.46 15.08
CA PRO A 99 13.92 -16.15 14.30
C PRO A 99 13.57 -17.52 14.88
N PRO A 100 12.28 -17.89 14.93
CA PRO A 100 11.82 -19.17 15.45
C PRO A 100 12.28 -20.35 14.58
N LYS A 101 12.07 -21.56 15.08
CA LYS A 101 12.50 -22.80 14.39
C LYS A 101 11.94 -22.92 12.97
N SER A 102 10.75 -22.41 12.71
CA SER A 102 10.10 -22.41 11.40
C SER A 102 10.94 -21.73 10.31
N HIS A 103 11.78 -20.75 10.67
CA HIS A 103 12.68 -20.07 9.72
C HIS A 103 13.89 -20.93 9.32
N TYR A 104 14.15 -22.01 10.04
CA TYR A 104 15.25 -22.95 9.80
C TYR A 104 14.74 -24.30 9.31
N MET A 105 13.63 -24.30 8.58
CA MET A 105 13.01 -25.50 8.02
C MET A 105 12.72 -25.32 6.54
N THR A 106 12.87 -26.38 5.77
CA THR A 106 12.35 -26.43 4.40
C THR A 106 10.83 -26.55 4.41
N ARG A 107 10.19 -26.37 3.25
CA ARG A 107 8.76 -26.61 3.07
C ARG A 107 8.35 -28.05 3.47
N ASP A 108 9.24 -29.02 3.24
CA ASP A 108 9.01 -30.44 3.57
C ASP A 108 9.39 -30.79 5.02
N GLY A 109 9.59 -29.77 5.89
CA GLY A 109 9.86 -29.96 7.30
C GLY A 109 11.30 -30.37 7.67
N LYS A 110 12.23 -30.40 6.70
CA LYS A 110 13.63 -30.71 6.97
C LYS A 110 14.32 -29.55 7.69
N LYS A 111 15.01 -29.85 8.78
CA LYS A 111 15.78 -28.86 9.56
C LYS A 111 17.04 -28.42 8.82
N LEU A 112 17.32 -27.12 8.87
CA LEU A 112 18.49 -26.49 8.27
C LEU A 112 19.38 -25.84 9.33
N LYS A 113 20.67 -25.72 9.03
CA LYS A 113 21.63 -24.99 9.86
C LYS A 113 21.52 -23.47 9.71
N LYS A 114 21.13 -23.02 8.51
CA LYS A 114 20.94 -21.60 8.14
C LYS A 114 19.44 -21.32 7.93
N VAL A 115 19.07 -20.03 7.90
CA VAL A 115 17.73 -19.61 7.52
C VAL A 115 17.38 -20.17 6.14
N SER A 116 16.18 -20.70 5.99
CA SER A 116 15.72 -21.29 4.74
C SER A 116 15.63 -20.22 3.65
N THR A 117 15.85 -20.59 2.40
CA THR A 117 15.78 -19.68 1.26
C THR A 117 14.43 -18.99 1.14
N GLY A 118 13.33 -19.67 1.44
CA GLY A 118 11.98 -19.12 1.47
C GLY A 118 11.70 -18.16 2.64
N ARG A 119 12.64 -17.99 3.56
CA ARG A 119 12.54 -17.08 4.73
C ARG A 119 13.72 -16.10 4.80
N TYR A 120 14.52 -16.03 3.73
CA TYR A 120 15.75 -15.25 3.72
C TYR A 120 15.50 -13.75 3.53
N PHE A 121 14.53 -13.39 2.71
CA PHE A 121 14.16 -12.01 2.45
C PHE A 121 13.13 -11.55 3.48
N CYS A 122 13.60 -11.18 4.65
CA CYS A 122 12.81 -10.89 5.84
C CYS A 122 11.69 -9.87 5.60
N THR A 123 11.99 -8.79 4.85
CA THR A 123 11.05 -7.70 4.57
C THR A 123 9.90 -8.06 3.63
N GLN A 124 9.88 -9.26 3.06
CA GLN A 124 8.73 -9.75 2.30
C GLN A 124 7.55 -10.14 3.22
N CYS A 125 7.84 -10.46 4.47
CA CYS A 125 6.82 -10.84 5.46
C CYS A 125 6.81 -9.89 6.66
N HIS A 126 7.99 -9.42 7.08
CA HIS A 126 8.12 -8.49 8.18
C HIS A 126 8.21 -7.06 7.63
N VAL A 127 7.22 -6.23 7.94
CA VAL A 127 7.15 -4.85 7.46
C VAL A 127 7.28 -3.87 8.61
N HIS A 128 7.82 -2.69 8.35
CA HIS A 128 7.79 -1.59 9.29
C HIS A 128 6.48 -0.80 9.16
N GLN A 129 6.10 -0.11 10.21
CA GLN A 129 4.96 0.79 10.21
C GLN A 129 5.43 2.24 10.12
N ALA A 130 4.68 3.08 9.41
CA ALA A 130 4.88 4.53 9.47
C ALA A 130 4.36 5.06 10.81
N TYR A 131 5.04 6.07 11.36
CA TYR A 131 4.58 6.77 12.57
C TYR A 131 3.33 7.60 12.24
N LYS A 132 2.19 6.92 12.26
CA LYS A 132 0.87 7.47 11.96
C LYS A 132 -0.18 6.74 12.78
N ALA A 133 -1.12 7.49 13.34
CA ALA A 133 -2.27 6.89 14.02
C ALA A 133 -3.08 6.04 13.02
N PRO A 134 -3.52 4.83 13.38
CA PRO A 134 -4.40 4.02 12.56
C PRO A 134 -5.75 4.73 12.37
N LEU A 135 -6.37 4.54 11.20
CA LEU A 135 -7.71 5.08 10.93
C LEU A 135 -8.80 4.28 11.66
N VAL A 136 -8.52 3.02 11.97
CA VAL A 136 -9.43 2.11 12.65
C VAL A 136 -8.68 1.48 13.82
N GLU A 137 -9.35 1.38 14.96
CA GLU A 137 -8.80 0.75 16.15
C GLU A 137 -8.56 -0.76 15.93
N ASN A 138 -7.43 -1.25 16.44
CA ASN A 138 -7.15 -2.68 16.44
C ASN A 138 -7.98 -3.37 17.54
N THR A 139 -8.94 -4.18 17.13
CA THR A 139 -9.79 -4.96 18.04
C THR A 139 -9.38 -6.42 18.17
N PHE A 140 -8.33 -6.85 17.49
CA PHE A 140 -7.82 -8.21 17.57
C PHE A 140 -7.18 -8.44 18.95
N LYS A 141 -7.57 -9.55 19.57
CA LYS A 141 -7.00 -10.03 20.84
C LYS A 141 -6.32 -11.37 20.58
N ASN A 142 -5.03 -11.44 20.87
CA ASN A 142 -4.21 -12.64 20.75
C ASN A 142 -4.41 -13.54 21.97
#